data_a837248d9fe22a80e8a823bf80e48608
#
_entry.id   a837248d9fe22a80e8a823bf80e48608
#
_cell.length_a   1.000
_cell.length_b   1.000
_cell.length_c   1.000
_cell.angle_alpha   90.00
_cell.angle_beta   90.00
_cell.angle_gamma   90.00
#
_symmetry.space_group_name_H-M   'P 1'
#
loop_
_entity.id
_entity.type
_entity.pdbx_description
1 polymer ?
#
loop_
_entity_poly.entity_id
_entity_poly.type
_entity_poly.pdbx_seq_one_letter_code
_entity_poly.pdbx_strand_id
1 'polypeptide(L)'
;QRLDARDHIVIPGMIDTHGHVYEHVTGKFGLNPDLVGVYSGVTTVVDQGGPSCMTIGGFRHYIHEKSHSRALCFISAYLIGGLEGHLYPDLYGPNGVNAEHTIRVASENLDIVKGIKAHAEIGGQSRWGLEVIKVGKEISRAVGLPLYIHLGQLWPTKDSVEIPDADELIDELLPLMEPGDILAHPFTRHPGGFVSATGEIHPILLEAVNKGGIRVDVGHGSHFSFEVARTALDAGVMPFTLGAD
;
A
#
# COMPACT_ATOMS: atom_id res chain seq x y z
N GLN A 1 19.42 -18.46 28.52
CA GLN A 1 18.03 -18.84 28.79
C GLN A 1 17.65 -19.98 27.84
N ARG A 2 17.06 -21.06 28.35
CA ARG A 2 16.53 -22.14 27.52
C ARG A 2 15.00 -22.04 27.54
N LEU A 3 14.39 -22.16 26.36
CA LEU A 3 12.94 -22.24 26.19
C LEU A 3 12.60 -23.70 25.83
N ASP A 4 11.62 -24.28 26.50
CA ASP A 4 11.09 -25.60 26.16
C ASP A 4 10.04 -25.42 25.06
N ALA A 5 10.32 -25.91 23.85
CA ALA A 5 9.44 -25.83 22.69
C ALA A 5 8.83 -27.21 22.33
N ARG A 6 8.83 -28.19 23.25
CA ARG A 6 8.14 -29.46 23.01
C ARG A 6 6.68 -29.23 22.73
N ASP A 7 6.15 -29.92 21.73
CA ASP A 7 4.77 -29.79 21.24
C ASP A 7 4.41 -28.42 20.64
N HIS A 8 5.42 -27.61 20.29
CA HIS A 8 5.27 -26.32 19.63
C HIS A 8 6.01 -26.30 18.28
N ILE A 9 5.51 -25.49 17.36
CA ILE A 9 6.20 -25.18 16.10
C ILE A 9 7.00 -23.88 16.31
N VAL A 10 8.31 -23.95 16.06
CA VAL A 10 9.16 -22.76 16.07
C VAL A 10 9.30 -22.25 14.65
N ILE A 11 8.88 -21.01 14.41
CA ILE A 11 8.93 -20.34 13.11
C ILE A 11 9.71 -19.04 13.22
N PRO A 12 10.23 -18.49 12.12
CA PRO A 12 10.68 -17.09 12.08
C PRO A 12 9.55 -16.15 12.50
N GLY A 13 9.91 -15.00 13.09
CA GLY A 13 8.91 -13.98 13.42
C GLY A 13 8.11 -13.56 12.19
N MET A 14 6.80 -13.47 12.32
CA MET A 14 5.92 -13.04 11.22
C MET A 14 6.20 -11.58 10.84
N ILE A 15 5.96 -11.28 9.57
CA ILE A 15 6.06 -9.94 9.00
C ILE A 15 4.67 -9.56 8.49
N ASP A 16 4.10 -8.49 9.06
CA ASP A 16 2.92 -7.84 8.50
C ASP A 16 3.39 -6.79 7.49
N THR A 17 3.06 -7.00 6.22
CA THR A 17 3.51 -6.14 5.13
C THR A 17 2.59 -4.94 4.88
N HIS A 18 1.45 -4.86 5.56
CA HIS A 18 0.51 -3.77 5.44
C HIS A 18 -0.12 -3.44 6.79
N GLY A 19 0.50 -2.55 7.52
CA GLY A 19 -0.04 -1.96 8.72
C GLY A 19 -0.04 -0.43 8.64
N HIS A 20 -0.69 0.19 9.61
CA HIS A 20 -0.70 1.64 9.80
C HIS A 20 -0.32 1.92 11.23
N VAL A 21 0.98 2.15 11.46
CA VAL A 21 1.57 2.19 12.81
C VAL A 21 2.21 3.53 13.17
N TYR A 22 2.00 4.55 12.34
CA TYR A 22 2.42 5.90 12.70
C TYR A 22 1.39 6.52 13.65
N GLU A 23 1.39 5.99 14.88
CA GLU A 23 0.48 6.37 15.94
C GLU A 23 0.47 7.90 16.16
N HIS A 24 -0.72 8.46 16.36
CA HIS A 24 -0.99 9.90 16.54
C HIS A 24 -0.78 10.78 15.29
N VAL A 25 -0.12 10.31 14.23
CA VAL A 25 0.12 11.10 13.01
C VAL A 25 -0.82 10.67 11.89
N THR A 26 -1.09 9.35 11.76
CA THR A 26 -2.03 8.83 10.76
C THR A 26 -3.50 8.91 11.24
N GLY A 27 -3.82 9.83 12.11
CA GLY A 27 -5.16 10.03 12.65
C GLY A 27 -5.65 8.77 13.39
N LYS A 28 -6.90 8.40 13.15
CA LYS A 28 -7.51 7.21 13.77
C LYS A 28 -6.99 5.87 13.24
N PHE A 29 -6.29 5.87 12.11
CA PHE A 29 -5.71 4.65 11.53
C PHE A 29 -4.36 4.27 12.16
N GLY A 30 -3.65 5.23 12.76
CA GLY A 30 -2.35 4.97 13.38
C GLY A 30 -2.47 4.14 14.65
N LEU A 31 -2.10 2.88 14.59
CA LEU A 31 -2.11 1.93 15.70
C LEU A 31 -0.75 1.88 16.40
N ASN A 32 -0.75 1.46 17.67
CA ASN A 32 0.50 1.22 18.38
C ASN A 32 1.24 0.02 17.76
N PRO A 33 2.50 0.20 17.32
CA PRO A 33 3.26 -0.84 16.60
C PRO A 33 3.52 -2.10 17.43
N ASP A 34 3.62 -2.01 18.75
CA ASP A 34 3.86 -3.18 19.59
C ASP A 34 2.57 -3.98 19.84
N LEU A 35 1.42 -3.27 19.89
CA LEU A 35 0.13 -3.92 20.06
C LEU A 35 -0.22 -4.81 18.86
N VAL A 36 -0.02 -4.31 17.64
CA VAL A 36 -0.27 -5.05 16.39
C VAL A 36 0.94 -5.89 15.96
N GLY A 37 2.09 -5.66 16.57
CA GLY A 37 3.36 -6.33 16.34
C GLY A 37 3.63 -7.46 17.34
N VAL A 38 4.64 -7.29 18.19
CA VAL A 38 5.15 -8.37 19.08
C VAL A 38 4.11 -8.92 20.04
N TYR A 39 3.12 -8.14 20.47
CA TYR A 39 2.04 -8.64 21.32
C TYR A 39 0.98 -9.45 20.55
N SER A 40 1.00 -9.39 19.22
CA SER A 40 0.15 -10.19 18.33
C SER A 40 0.92 -11.30 17.59
N GLY A 41 2.19 -11.53 17.93
CA GLY A 41 3.04 -12.55 17.31
C GLY A 41 3.73 -12.11 16.01
N VAL A 42 3.64 -10.84 15.65
CA VAL A 42 4.30 -10.22 14.50
C VAL A 42 5.55 -9.49 14.98
N THR A 43 6.70 -9.79 14.40
CA THR A 43 7.98 -9.18 14.83
C THR A 43 8.39 -7.98 13.99
N THR A 44 7.83 -7.86 12.80
CA THR A 44 8.07 -6.73 11.88
C THR A 44 6.75 -6.28 11.28
N VAL A 45 6.49 -4.97 11.35
CA VAL A 45 5.32 -4.33 10.72
C VAL A 45 5.83 -3.30 9.72
N VAL A 46 5.24 -3.29 8.53
CA VAL A 46 5.55 -2.31 7.49
C VAL A 46 4.40 -1.32 7.38
N ASP A 47 4.66 -0.09 7.76
CA ASP A 47 3.69 1.01 7.64
C ASP A 47 3.50 1.40 6.18
N GLN A 48 2.27 1.40 5.70
CA GLN A 48 1.92 1.68 4.31
C GLN A 48 1.51 3.13 4.10
N GLY A 49 2.50 4.02 4.11
CA GLY A 49 2.34 5.42 3.72
C GLY A 49 1.97 6.38 4.85
N GLY A 50 2.09 5.97 6.11
CA GLY A 50 1.96 6.88 7.24
C GLY A 50 3.01 7.99 7.20
N PRO A 51 4.31 7.69 7.13
CA PRO A 51 5.34 8.70 6.98
C PRO A 51 5.45 9.22 5.55
N SER A 52 5.78 10.50 5.45
CA SER A 52 6.14 11.20 4.22
C SER A 52 7.54 11.79 4.30
N CYS A 53 8.00 12.42 3.23
CA CYS A 53 9.27 13.16 3.26
C CYS A 53 9.28 14.28 4.30
N MET A 54 8.13 14.80 4.71
CA MET A 54 8.02 15.83 5.76
C MET A 54 7.94 15.24 7.17
N THR A 55 7.57 13.99 7.33
CA THR A 55 7.23 13.41 8.65
C THR A 55 8.07 12.20 9.04
N ILE A 56 8.94 11.69 8.14
CA ILE A 56 9.77 10.50 8.37
C ILE A 56 10.65 10.58 9.62
N GLY A 57 11.13 11.78 9.96
CA GLY A 57 11.93 12.00 11.18
C GLY A 57 11.16 11.65 12.47
N GLY A 58 9.88 11.99 12.51
CA GLY A 58 9.01 11.59 13.62
C GLY A 58 8.75 10.09 13.65
N PHE A 59 8.51 9.46 12.50
CA PHE A 59 8.37 8.01 12.40
C PHE A 59 9.63 7.30 12.90
N ARG A 60 10.82 7.73 12.45
CA ARG A 60 12.08 7.19 12.93
C ARG A 60 12.19 7.29 14.44
N HIS A 61 12.04 8.49 14.97
CA HIS A 61 12.35 8.76 16.38
C HIS A 61 11.30 8.21 17.35
N TYR A 62 10.01 8.31 17.03
CA TYR A 62 8.93 7.94 17.96
C TYR A 62 8.36 6.54 17.71
N ILE A 63 8.50 5.99 16.50
CA ILE A 63 7.97 4.68 16.14
C ILE A 63 9.11 3.66 16.00
N HIS A 64 9.97 3.81 14.98
CA HIS A 64 11.00 2.83 14.68
C HIS A 64 11.99 2.58 15.84
N GLU A 65 12.50 3.65 16.48
CA GLU A 65 13.51 3.55 17.55
C GLU A 65 12.93 3.22 18.92
N LYS A 66 11.62 3.41 19.14
CA LYS A 66 11.00 3.24 20.46
C LYS A 66 10.20 1.95 20.61
N SER A 67 9.76 1.35 19.52
CA SER A 67 8.97 0.12 19.56
C SER A 67 9.85 -1.11 19.77
N HIS A 68 9.30 -2.13 20.41
CA HIS A 68 9.89 -3.45 20.47
C HIS A 68 9.76 -4.21 19.14
N SER A 69 8.66 -3.94 18.43
CA SER A 69 8.44 -4.43 17.07
C SER A 69 9.33 -3.68 16.10
N ARG A 70 9.85 -4.36 15.09
CA ARG A 70 10.58 -3.70 14.00
C ARG A 70 9.59 -2.98 13.08
N ALA A 71 9.44 -1.68 13.23
CA ALA A 71 8.61 -0.87 12.36
C ALA A 71 9.43 -0.36 11.17
N LEU A 72 9.04 -0.74 9.95
CA LEU A 72 9.56 -0.25 8.67
C LEU A 72 8.45 0.50 7.95
N CYS A 73 8.73 1.14 6.82
CA CYS A 73 7.68 1.84 6.08
C CYS A 73 7.89 1.82 4.56
N PHE A 74 6.78 1.96 3.86
CA PHE A 74 6.74 2.55 2.53
C PHE A 74 6.44 4.04 2.70
N ILE A 75 7.33 4.90 2.21
CA ILE A 75 7.15 6.34 2.35
C ILE A 75 6.04 6.81 1.40
N SER A 76 5.16 7.68 1.88
CA SER A 76 4.12 8.27 1.05
C SER A 76 4.72 9.13 -0.07
N ALA A 77 4.20 9.01 -1.28
CA ALA A 77 4.51 9.93 -2.37
C ALA A 77 3.98 11.35 -2.08
N TYR A 78 2.97 11.46 -1.22
CA TYR A 78 2.36 12.74 -0.84
C TYR A 78 3.14 13.41 0.28
N LEU A 79 3.22 14.74 0.25
CA LEU A 79 3.96 15.54 1.23
C LEU A 79 3.46 15.36 2.68
N ILE A 80 2.16 15.18 2.84
CA ILE A 80 1.56 15.03 4.17
C ILE A 80 1.74 13.61 4.71
N GLY A 81 1.62 12.59 3.85
CA GLY A 81 1.54 11.21 4.31
C GLY A 81 0.21 10.92 5.01
N GLY A 82 0.11 9.74 5.59
CA GLY A 82 -1.06 9.32 6.35
C GLY A 82 -2.21 8.85 5.48
N LEU A 83 -3.36 8.59 6.13
CA LEU A 83 -4.55 8.02 5.50
C LEU A 83 -5.79 8.92 5.56
N GLU A 84 -5.71 10.08 6.18
CA GLU A 84 -6.86 11.01 6.28
C GLU A 84 -7.25 11.64 4.93
N GLY A 85 -6.54 11.31 3.84
CA GLY A 85 -6.85 11.72 2.48
C GLY A 85 -8.25 11.30 2.00
N HIS A 86 -8.82 10.24 2.57
CA HIS A 86 -10.22 9.87 2.33
C HIS A 86 -11.21 10.95 2.80
N LEU A 87 -10.82 11.76 3.80
CA LEU A 87 -11.59 12.91 4.27
C LEU A 87 -11.26 14.19 3.48
N TYR A 88 -10.02 14.31 3.03
CA TYR A 88 -9.48 15.50 2.37
C TYR A 88 -8.75 15.12 1.06
N PRO A 89 -9.46 14.60 0.05
CA PRO A 89 -8.84 14.05 -1.16
C PRO A 89 -7.90 15.04 -1.88
N ASP A 90 -8.17 16.33 -1.82
CA ASP A 90 -7.37 17.37 -2.50
C ASP A 90 -5.91 17.43 -1.99
N LEU A 91 -5.63 16.92 -0.79
CA LEU A 91 -4.27 16.81 -0.27
C LEU A 91 -3.44 15.72 -0.97
N TYR A 92 -4.10 14.83 -1.69
CA TYR A 92 -3.52 13.69 -2.41
C TYR A 92 -3.42 13.94 -3.93
N GLY A 93 -3.63 15.18 -4.36
CA GLY A 93 -3.47 15.59 -5.75
C GLY A 93 -2.01 15.89 -6.14
N PRO A 94 -1.77 16.21 -7.43
CA PRO A 94 -0.42 16.51 -7.93
C PRO A 94 0.28 17.68 -7.23
N ASN A 95 -0.48 18.63 -6.68
CA ASN A 95 0.07 19.73 -5.88
C ASN A 95 0.56 19.29 -4.49
N GLY A 96 0.16 18.11 -4.05
CA GLY A 96 0.56 17.51 -2.76
C GLY A 96 1.79 16.61 -2.86
N VAL A 97 2.50 16.58 -3.99
CA VAL A 97 3.70 15.75 -4.19
C VAL A 97 4.92 16.59 -4.55
N ASN A 98 6.09 16.13 -4.16
CA ASN A 98 7.37 16.73 -4.56
C ASN A 98 8.39 15.59 -4.75
N ALA A 99 8.66 15.24 -6.00
CA ALA A 99 9.53 14.13 -6.35
C ALA A 99 10.96 14.33 -5.81
N GLU A 100 11.57 15.47 -6.07
CA GLU A 100 12.95 15.76 -5.66
C GLU A 100 13.14 15.64 -4.15
N HIS A 101 12.24 16.25 -3.37
CA HIS A 101 12.31 16.17 -1.91
C HIS A 101 12.10 14.74 -1.42
N THR A 102 11.12 14.02 -1.96
CA THR A 102 10.83 12.63 -1.55
C THR A 102 11.97 11.68 -1.92
N ILE A 103 12.57 11.83 -3.12
CA ILE A 103 13.75 11.05 -3.55
C ILE A 103 14.91 11.25 -2.57
N ARG A 104 15.24 12.51 -2.26
CA ARG A 104 16.33 12.81 -1.33
C ARG A 104 16.09 12.19 0.03
N VAL A 105 14.93 12.42 0.61
CA VAL A 105 14.61 11.94 1.96
C VAL A 105 14.51 10.41 2.00
N ALA A 106 13.92 9.76 1.00
CA ALA A 106 13.86 8.30 0.93
C ALA A 106 15.27 7.70 0.84
N SER A 107 16.15 8.30 0.02
CA SER A 107 17.54 7.85 -0.15
C SER A 107 18.37 7.98 1.13
N GLU A 108 18.10 9.00 1.95
CA GLU A 108 18.73 9.22 3.25
C GLU A 108 18.23 8.24 4.35
N ASN A 109 17.14 7.49 4.09
CA ASN A 109 16.45 6.64 5.07
C ASN A 109 16.22 5.20 4.60
N LEU A 110 17.06 4.66 3.71
CA LEU A 110 16.91 3.31 3.13
C LEU A 110 16.93 2.17 4.18
N ASP A 111 17.45 2.43 5.35
CA ASP A 111 17.43 1.48 6.48
C ASP A 111 16.00 1.17 6.95
N ILE A 112 15.09 2.16 6.93
CA ILE A 112 13.69 2.02 7.35
C ILE A 112 12.70 2.10 6.19
N VAL A 113 13.00 2.83 5.10
CA VAL A 113 12.15 2.95 3.91
C VAL A 113 12.35 1.75 3.00
N LYS A 114 11.26 1.06 2.61
CA LYS A 114 11.28 -0.16 1.79
C LYS A 114 10.51 -0.05 0.48
N GLY A 115 9.87 1.07 0.23
CA GLY A 115 9.14 1.37 -0.99
C GLY A 115 8.47 2.73 -0.95
N ILE A 116 7.73 3.02 -2.01
CA ILE A 116 6.96 4.25 -2.19
C ILE A 116 5.47 3.88 -2.19
N LYS A 117 4.65 4.59 -1.44
CA LYS A 117 3.19 4.38 -1.39
C LYS A 117 2.46 5.44 -2.20
N ALA A 118 1.55 4.98 -3.06
CA ALA A 118 0.61 5.85 -3.78
C ALA A 118 -0.77 5.17 -3.88
N HIS A 119 -1.78 5.90 -4.38
CA HIS A 119 -3.15 5.44 -4.49
C HIS A 119 -3.65 5.60 -5.93
N ALA A 120 -4.23 4.54 -6.48
CA ALA A 120 -4.92 4.51 -7.76
C ALA A 120 -6.39 4.14 -7.51
N GLU A 121 -7.19 5.13 -7.20
CA GLU A 121 -8.62 5.01 -6.96
C GLU A 121 -9.41 5.86 -7.95
N ILE A 122 -10.64 5.42 -8.28
CA ILE A 122 -11.52 6.15 -9.20
C ILE A 122 -11.73 7.61 -8.76
N GLY A 123 -11.88 7.85 -7.46
CA GLY A 123 -12.02 9.21 -6.93
C GLY A 123 -10.82 10.10 -7.19
N GLY A 124 -9.61 9.55 -7.15
CA GLY A 124 -8.38 10.23 -7.53
C GLY A 124 -8.26 10.38 -9.04
N GLN A 125 -8.50 9.31 -9.79
CA GLN A 125 -8.48 9.31 -11.26
C GLN A 125 -9.46 10.33 -11.85
N SER A 126 -10.67 10.44 -11.31
CA SER A 126 -11.67 11.41 -11.74
C SER A 126 -11.24 12.89 -11.55
N ARG A 127 -10.27 13.14 -10.68
CA ARG A 127 -9.74 14.48 -10.39
C ARG A 127 -8.48 14.79 -11.17
N TRP A 128 -7.55 13.83 -11.25
CA TRP A 128 -6.17 14.08 -11.67
C TRP A 128 -5.61 13.00 -12.62
N GLY A 129 -6.44 12.06 -13.09
CA GLY A 129 -5.93 10.91 -13.82
C GLY A 129 -4.93 10.12 -12.98
N LEU A 130 -3.89 9.59 -13.60
CA LEU A 130 -2.81 8.85 -12.93
C LEU A 130 -1.53 9.69 -12.69
N GLU A 131 -1.64 11.01 -12.61
CA GLU A 131 -0.47 11.89 -12.47
C GLU A 131 0.36 11.61 -11.22
N VAL A 132 -0.29 11.33 -10.08
CA VAL A 132 0.41 10.99 -8.84
C VAL A 132 1.11 9.63 -8.94
N ILE A 133 0.52 8.67 -9.66
CA ILE A 133 1.17 7.38 -9.91
C ILE A 133 2.43 7.55 -10.75
N LYS A 134 2.39 8.39 -11.79
CA LYS A 134 3.57 8.71 -12.61
C LYS A 134 4.70 9.30 -11.77
N VAL A 135 4.38 10.27 -10.89
CA VAL A 135 5.36 10.84 -9.95
C VAL A 135 5.84 9.80 -8.95
N GLY A 136 4.95 8.98 -8.39
CA GLY A 136 5.34 7.87 -7.50
C GLY A 136 6.30 6.89 -8.19
N LYS A 137 6.09 6.62 -9.47
CA LYS A 137 6.98 5.77 -10.27
C LYS A 137 8.33 6.42 -10.55
N GLU A 138 8.36 7.72 -10.81
CA GLU A 138 9.61 8.49 -10.92
C GLU A 138 10.44 8.38 -9.63
N ILE A 139 9.81 8.60 -8.48
CA ILE A 139 10.46 8.46 -7.17
C ILE A 139 10.97 7.03 -6.97
N SER A 140 10.13 6.04 -7.22
CA SER A 140 10.45 4.61 -7.09
C SER A 140 11.70 4.22 -7.89
N ARG A 141 11.77 4.61 -9.17
CA ARG A 141 12.92 4.38 -10.03
C ARG A 141 14.18 5.07 -9.52
N ALA A 142 14.07 6.32 -9.11
CA ALA A 142 15.22 7.12 -8.66
C ALA A 142 15.86 6.56 -7.39
N VAL A 143 15.06 6.00 -6.47
CA VAL A 143 15.56 5.41 -5.23
C VAL A 143 15.83 3.91 -5.32
N GLY A 144 15.43 3.26 -6.42
CA GLY A 144 15.60 1.81 -6.62
C GLY A 144 14.71 0.95 -5.70
N LEU A 145 13.54 1.45 -5.32
CA LEU A 145 12.59 0.77 -4.45
C LEU A 145 11.25 0.56 -5.18
N PRO A 146 10.46 -0.47 -4.80
CA PRO A 146 9.17 -0.74 -5.44
C PRO A 146 8.16 0.37 -5.17
N LEU A 147 7.25 0.58 -6.14
CA LEU A 147 6.03 1.33 -5.95
C LEU A 147 4.94 0.39 -5.42
N TYR A 148 4.26 0.79 -4.36
CA TYR A 148 3.13 0.08 -3.76
C TYR A 148 1.86 0.89 -3.99
N ILE A 149 0.89 0.31 -4.68
CA ILE A 149 -0.31 1.00 -5.13
C ILE A 149 -1.55 0.45 -4.44
N HIS A 150 -2.27 1.33 -3.73
CA HIS A 150 -3.59 1.04 -3.21
C HIS A 150 -4.60 0.99 -4.36
N LEU A 151 -5.43 -0.05 -4.40
CA LEU A 151 -6.57 -0.22 -5.30
C LEU A 151 -7.88 -0.32 -4.51
N GLY A 152 -8.99 -0.13 -5.20
CA GLY A 152 -10.32 -0.21 -4.62
C GLY A 152 -10.81 1.16 -4.11
N GLN A 153 -11.97 1.56 -4.64
CA GLN A 153 -12.56 2.88 -4.41
C GLN A 153 -12.93 3.11 -2.94
N LEU A 154 -12.24 4.02 -2.27
CA LEU A 154 -12.62 4.55 -0.95
C LEU A 154 -12.91 6.06 -1.00
N TRP A 155 -12.27 6.78 -1.92
CA TRP A 155 -12.46 8.20 -2.05
C TRP A 155 -13.76 8.53 -2.80
N PRO A 156 -14.50 9.55 -2.38
CA PRO A 156 -15.66 9.97 -3.12
C PRO A 156 -15.25 10.51 -4.50
N THR A 157 -16.02 10.17 -5.51
CA THR A 157 -15.91 10.79 -6.84
C THR A 157 -16.31 12.27 -6.79
N LYS A 158 -15.87 13.05 -7.76
CA LYS A 158 -16.23 14.46 -7.83
C LYS A 158 -17.52 14.63 -8.61
N ASP A 159 -18.55 15.19 -8.00
CA ASP A 159 -19.93 15.31 -8.57
C ASP A 159 -20.03 16.06 -9.91
N SER A 160 -19.03 16.85 -10.27
CA SER A 160 -19.03 17.68 -11.50
C SER A 160 -18.19 17.11 -12.65
N VAL A 161 -17.66 15.90 -12.51
CA VAL A 161 -16.77 15.27 -13.51
C VAL A 161 -17.37 13.94 -13.93
N GLU A 162 -17.24 13.60 -15.20
CA GLU A 162 -17.53 12.26 -15.70
C GLU A 162 -16.71 11.24 -14.89
N ILE A 163 -17.41 10.27 -14.32
CA ILE A 163 -16.77 9.24 -13.51
C ILE A 163 -16.12 8.25 -14.47
N PRO A 164 -14.79 8.03 -14.42
CA PRO A 164 -14.13 7.05 -15.25
C PRO A 164 -14.72 5.65 -15.00
N ASP A 165 -14.70 4.81 -16.02
CA ASP A 165 -15.04 3.41 -15.86
C ASP A 165 -14.02 2.76 -14.91
N ALA A 166 -14.52 2.10 -13.88
CA ALA A 166 -13.67 1.44 -12.89
C ALA A 166 -12.80 0.34 -13.51
N ASP A 167 -13.28 -0.29 -14.57
CA ASP A 167 -12.58 -1.35 -15.27
C ASP A 167 -11.43 -0.81 -16.15
N GLU A 168 -11.55 0.42 -16.67
CA GLU A 168 -10.50 1.07 -17.45
C GLU A 168 -9.28 1.46 -16.60
N LEU A 169 -9.46 1.66 -15.29
CA LEU A 169 -8.34 2.02 -14.39
C LEU A 169 -7.20 1.01 -14.45
N ILE A 170 -7.49 -0.27 -14.48
CA ILE A 170 -6.49 -1.34 -14.53
C ILE A 170 -5.70 -1.29 -15.86
N ASP A 171 -6.39 -1.05 -16.97
CA ASP A 171 -5.77 -0.97 -18.29
C ASP A 171 -4.83 0.24 -18.42
N GLU A 172 -5.17 1.36 -17.77
CA GLU A 172 -4.33 2.56 -17.74
C GLU A 172 -3.17 2.45 -16.74
N LEU A 173 -3.39 1.77 -15.61
CA LEU A 173 -2.42 1.67 -14.52
C LEU A 173 -1.27 0.71 -14.84
N LEU A 174 -1.57 -0.49 -15.35
CA LEU A 174 -0.58 -1.55 -15.52
C LEU A 174 0.60 -1.15 -16.43
N PRO A 175 0.40 -0.39 -17.53
CA PRO A 175 1.51 0.10 -18.35
C PRO A 175 2.51 1.02 -17.62
N LEU A 176 2.11 1.62 -16.49
CA LEU A 176 2.99 2.47 -15.67
C LEU A 176 3.83 1.67 -14.67
N MET A 177 3.49 0.39 -14.46
CA MET A 177 4.14 -0.47 -13.47
C MET A 177 5.32 -1.25 -14.05
N GLU A 178 6.20 -1.68 -13.18
CA GLU A 178 7.39 -2.47 -13.52
C GLU A 178 7.51 -3.72 -12.63
N PRO A 179 8.26 -4.74 -13.09
CA PRO A 179 8.51 -5.92 -12.28
C PRO A 179 9.03 -5.55 -10.87
N GLY A 180 8.38 -6.09 -9.85
CA GLY A 180 8.67 -5.79 -8.45
C GLY A 180 7.74 -4.77 -7.81
N ASP A 181 7.00 -3.98 -8.57
CA ASP A 181 5.93 -3.13 -8.04
C ASP A 181 4.80 -3.98 -7.45
N ILE A 182 4.03 -3.39 -6.54
CA ILE A 182 3.08 -4.11 -5.71
C ILE A 182 1.69 -3.50 -5.86
N LEU A 183 0.70 -4.34 -6.15
CA LEU A 183 -0.71 -3.98 -6.05
C LEU A 183 -1.29 -4.48 -4.73
N ALA A 184 -1.95 -3.59 -4.01
CA ALA A 184 -2.67 -3.91 -2.79
C ALA A 184 -4.13 -4.29 -3.07
N HIS A 185 -4.72 -4.99 -2.13
CA HIS A 185 -6.16 -5.25 -2.07
C HIS A 185 -6.71 -6.08 -3.24
N PRO A 186 -6.05 -7.21 -3.63
CA PRO A 186 -6.53 -8.05 -4.75
C PRO A 186 -7.94 -8.57 -4.51
N PHE A 187 -8.35 -8.66 -3.26
CA PHE A 187 -9.64 -9.21 -2.83
C PHE A 187 -10.64 -8.12 -2.42
N THR A 188 -10.43 -6.90 -2.92
CA THR A 188 -11.33 -5.78 -2.64
C THR A 188 -12.69 -5.98 -3.28
N ARG A 189 -13.75 -5.67 -2.50
CA ARG A 189 -15.12 -5.58 -2.99
C ARG A 189 -15.46 -4.24 -3.66
N HIS A 190 -14.55 -3.28 -3.55
CA HIS A 190 -14.76 -1.94 -4.08
C HIS A 190 -14.41 -1.88 -5.57
N PRO A 191 -15.08 -1.01 -6.35
CA PRO A 191 -14.74 -0.80 -7.77
C PRO A 191 -13.28 -0.40 -7.98
N GLY A 192 -12.74 -0.69 -9.18
CA GLY A 192 -11.33 -0.42 -9.50
C GLY A 192 -10.36 -1.40 -8.87
N GLY A 193 -10.82 -2.61 -8.53
CA GLY A 193 -10.03 -3.73 -8.04
C GLY A 193 -9.67 -4.74 -9.14
N PHE A 194 -9.42 -5.99 -8.73
CA PHE A 194 -8.99 -7.06 -9.64
C PHE A 194 -10.14 -7.70 -10.41
N VAL A 195 -11.35 -7.63 -9.88
CA VAL A 195 -12.56 -8.18 -10.47
C VAL A 195 -13.33 -7.06 -11.14
N SER A 196 -13.66 -7.26 -12.41
CA SER A 196 -14.45 -6.33 -13.23
C SER A 196 -15.92 -6.28 -12.80
N ALA A 197 -16.66 -5.33 -13.33
CA ALA A 197 -18.11 -5.24 -13.14
C ALA A 197 -18.87 -6.50 -13.64
N THR A 198 -18.27 -7.30 -14.54
CA THR A 198 -18.83 -8.58 -15.00
C THR A 198 -18.57 -9.74 -14.06
N GLY A 199 -17.77 -9.54 -13.01
CA GLY A 199 -17.40 -10.57 -12.03
C GLY A 199 -16.21 -11.43 -12.43
N GLU A 200 -15.48 -11.06 -13.48
CA GLU A 200 -14.30 -11.75 -13.96
C GLU A 200 -13.01 -10.99 -13.63
N ILE A 201 -11.90 -11.70 -13.51
CA ILE A 201 -10.59 -11.07 -13.34
C ILE A 201 -10.14 -10.46 -14.68
N HIS A 202 -9.61 -9.24 -14.63
CA HIS A 202 -9.03 -8.59 -15.81
C HIS A 202 -7.90 -9.44 -16.42
N PRO A 203 -7.97 -9.84 -17.71
CA PRO A 203 -6.94 -10.69 -18.32
C PRO A 203 -5.54 -10.08 -18.33
N ILE A 204 -5.45 -8.76 -18.54
CA ILE A 204 -4.17 -8.02 -18.52
C ILE A 204 -3.53 -8.07 -17.12
N LEU A 205 -4.34 -8.06 -16.06
CA LEU A 205 -3.87 -8.18 -14.69
C LEU A 205 -3.29 -9.57 -14.41
N LEU A 206 -3.97 -10.63 -14.87
CA LEU A 206 -3.45 -12.01 -14.75
C LEU A 206 -2.09 -12.16 -15.44
N GLU A 207 -1.92 -11.57 -16.60
CA GLU A 207 -0.65 -11.58 -17.30
C GLU A 207 0.43 -10.82 -16.53
N ALA A 208 0.12 -9.62 -16.04
CA ALA A 208 1.03 -8.79 -15.26
C ALA A 208 1.51 -9.49 -13.97
N VAL A 209 0.60 -10.12 -13.23
CA VAL A 209 0.92 -10.84 -11.98
C VAL A 209 1.69 -12.13 -12.26
N ASN A 210 1.22 -12.95 -13.20
CA ASN A 210 1.76 -14.30 -13.40
C ASN A 210 3.05 -14.32 -14.27
N LYS A 211 3.25 -13.34 -15.15
CA LYS A 211 4.38 -13.29 -16.08
C LYS A 211 5.15 -11.96 -16.00
N GLY A 212 4.48 -10.86 -15.69
CA GLY A 212 5.04 -9.52 -15.70
C GLY A 212 5.83 -9.17 -14.42
N GLY A 213 5.81 -10.02 -13.40
CA GLY A 213 6.54 -9.79 -12.14
C GLY A 213 5.92 -8.75 -11.23
N ILE A 214 4.67 -8.33 -11.47
CA ILE A 214 3.91 -7.49 -10.56
C ILE A 214 3.52 -8.35 -9.35
N ARG A 215 3.77 -7.82 -8.16
CA ARG A 215 3.48 -8.50 -6.90
C ARG A 215 2.12 -8.09 -6.36
N VAL A 216 1.56 -8.92 -5.49
CA VAL A 216 0.25 -8.71 -4.90
C VAL A 216 0.34 -8.86 -3.40
N ASP A 217 -0.13 -7.86 -2.66
CA ASP A 217 -0.24 -7.89 -1.19
C ASP A 217 -1.71 -7.88 -0.77
N VAL A 218 -2.10 -8.74 0.17
CA VAL A 218 -3.51 -8.90 0.53
C VAL A 218 -4.11 -7.60 1.05
N GLY A 219 -3.44 -6.89 1.97
CA GLY A 219 -4.00 -5.68 2.56
C GLY A 219 -5.47 -5.90 2.95
N HIS A 220 -5.69 -6.68 4.00
CA HIS A 220 -7.03 -7.20 4.33
C HIS A 220 -8.03 -6.07 4.62
N GLY A 221 -7.80 -5.31 5.68
CA GLY A 221 -8.56 -4.15 6.14
C GLY A 221 -10.07 -4.18 5.85
N SER A 222 -10.59 -3.03 5.48
CA SER A 222 -12.00 -2.86 5.10
C SER A 222 -12.33 -3.36 3.68
N HIS A 223 -11.33 -3.71 2.89
CA HIS A 223 -11.46 -4.08 1.48
C HIS A 223 -11.98 -5.50 1.28
N PHE A 224 -11.59 -6.43 2.10
CA PHE A 224 -11.66 -7.86 1.87
C PHE A 224 -13.09 -8.40 1.62
N SER A 225 -13.22 -9.23 0.58
CA SER A 225 -14.39 -10.06 0.30
C SER A 225 -13.94 -11.50 0.05
N PHE A 226 -14.55 -12.44 0.77
CA PHE A 226 -14.32 -13.89 0.54
C PHE A 226 -14.76 -14.35 -0.85
N GLU A 227 -15.78 -13.74 -1.42
CA GLU A 227 -16.27 -14.05 -2.75
C GLU A 227 -15.23 -13.63 -3.79
N VAL A 228 -14.78 -12.37 -3.74
CA VAL A 228 -13.72 -11.85 -4.62
C VAL A 228 -12.42 -12.64 -4.45
N ALA A 229 -12.08 -13.01 -3.20
CA ALA A 229 -10.88 -13.81 -2.93
C ALA A 229 -10.95 -15.18 -3.63
N ARG A 230 -12.10 -15.88 -3.59
CA ARG A 230 -12.26 -17.14 -4.30
C ARG A 230 -12.12 -16.96 -5.82
N THR A 231 -12.82 -15.97 -6.38
CA THR A 231 -12.71 -15.65 -7.82
C THR A 231 -11.25 -15.39 -8.22
N ALA A 232 -10.53 -14.59 -7.47
CA ALA A 232 -9.14 -14.25 -7.76
C ALA A 232 -8.19 -15.46 -7.64
N LEU A 233 -8.34 -16.25 -6.57
CA LEU A 233 -7.52 -17.45 -6.33
C LEU A 233 -7.81 -18.53 -7.37
N ASP A 234 -9.07 -18.76 -7.74
CA ASP A 234 -9.48 -19.72 -8.76
C ASP A 234 -8.94 -19.32 -10.16
N ALA A 235 -8.81 -18.02 -10.41
CA ALA A 235 -8.17 -17.48 -11.61
C ALA A 235 -6.63 -17.53 -11.57
N GLY A 236 -6.02 -17.93 -10.45
CA GLY A 236 -4.57 -18.07 -10.30
C GLY A 236 -3.85 -16.83 -9.76
N VAL A 237 -4.55 -15.85 -9.21
CA VAL A 237 -3.93 -14.72 -8.52
C VAL A 237 -3.48 -15.16 -7.13
N MET A 238 -2.19 -15.41 -6.97
CA MET A 238 -1.60 -15.80 -5.68
C MET A 238 -0.95 -14.59 -5.03
N PRO A 239 -1.34 -14.23 -3.79
CA PRO A 239 -0.67 -13.17 -3.05
C PRO A 239 0.81 -13.50 -2.80
N PHE A 240 1.65 -12.48 -2.94
CA PHE A 240 3.07 -12.56 -2.61
C PHE A 240 3.29 -12.32 -1.10
N THR A 241 2.51 -11.44 -0.51
CA THR A 241 2.56 -11.11 0.92
C THR A 241 1.16 -11.02 1.53
N LEU A 242 1.13 -11.11 2.86
CA LEU A 242 -0.08 -11.03 3.66
C LEU A 242 0.03 -9.82 4.60
N GLY A 243 -0.73 -8.78 4.30
CA GLY A 243 -0.85 -7.60 5.12
C GLY A 243 -2.23 -7.55 5.79
N ALA A 244 -2.27 -7.05 7.02
CA ALA A 244 -3.53 -6.95 7.78
C ALA A 244 -4.34 -5.70 7.39
N ASP A 245 -3.68 -4.58 7.13
CA ASP A 245 -4.23 -3.26 6.81
C ASP A 245 -5.09 -2.66 7.95
#